data_6999814364e701919c3b57d67ba9076b
#
_entry.id   6999814364e701919c3b57d67ba9076b
#
_cell.length_a   1.000
_cell.length_b   1.000
_cell.length_c   1.000
_cell.angle_alpha   90.00
_cell.angle_beta   90.00
_cell.angle_gamma   90.00
#
_symmetry.space_group_name_H-M   'P 1'
#
loop_
_entity.id
_entity.type
_entity.pdbx_description
1 polymer ?
#
loop_
_entity_poly.entity_id
_entity_poly.type
_entity_poly.pdbx_seq_one_letter_code
_entity_poly.pdbx_strand_id
1 'polypeptide(L)'
;MEHVRLGASGLKVSKLCLGTMTFGLQSDEPTSIKIMDKAAAGGITFFDTADAYPLGGDQDARGRTEEIIGRWLKGRRQDFIIATKCFVPMGPLPFHAGNSRRHIMDAVEASLRRLGTDFIDLYQLHGHDPTTPVDETLEALNALVAQGKVRYVGCSNHLAYQVARAIGRSEARGLVKYVSVQPRYNLLFREIERELVPLCVEDGVGIIPYNPIAGGMLSGKHDRTKAPPEDTRFGAQNYAGQMYRQRYWQEHLFDTVDALGQVARDAGIALPTLAVAWTLAQPGITSPIIGASRPEQLDATIAALDATLDADLLKRLDELTREFRRGDAGR
;
A
#
# COMPACT_ATOMS: atom_id res chain seq x y z
N MET A 1 13.69 14.74 -0.50
CA MET A 1 12.29 14.29 -0.82
C MET A 1 11.30 15.22 -0.11
N GLU A 2 10.23 15.60 -0.81
CA GLU A 2 9.14 16.38 -0.25
C GLU A 2 8.34 15.58 0.79
N HIS A 3 7.87 16.27 1.84
CA HIS A 3 6.92 15.72 2.82
C HIS A 3 5.56 16.40 2.64
N VAL A 4 4.51 15.59 2.55
CA VAL A 4 3.13 16.01 2.33
C VAL A 4 2.25 15.61 3.50
N ARG A 5 1.15 16.33 3.72
CA ARG A 5 0.17 15.94 4.76
C ARG A 5 -0.57 14.67 4.34
N LEU A 6 -0.76 13.75 5.27
CA LEU A 6 -1.61 12.58 5.06
C LEU A 6 -3.08 12.98 5.22
N GLY A 7 -3.74 13.24 4.10
CA GLY A 7 -5.08 13.81 4.08
C GLY A 7 -5.16 15.15 4.81
N ALA A 8 -6.23 15.40 5.54
CA ALA A 8 -6.42 16.59 6.37
C ALA A 8 -5.75 16.47 7.75
N SER A 9 -5.05 15.36 8.05
CA SER A 9 -4.39 15.15 9.35
C SER A 9 -3.14 16.03 9.51
N GLY A 10 -2.62 16.13 10.73
CA GLY A 10 -1.34 16.80 11.02
C GLY A 10 -0.11 15.96 10.67
N LEU A 11 -0.28 14.68 10.32
CA LEU A 11 0.83 13.78 10.00
C LEU A 11 1.43 14.15 8.65
N LYS A 12 2.74 14.37 8.63
CA LYS A 12 3.52 14.58 7.40
C LYS A 12 4.29 13.32 7.06
N VAL A 13 4.16 12.85 5.82
CA VAL A 13 4.82 11.66 5.32
C VAL A 13 5.63 11.99 4.07
N SER A 14 6.67 11.21 3.78
CA SER A 14 7.38 11.34 2.49
C SER A 14 6.44 11.04 1.33
N LYS A 15 6.63 11.73 0.20
CA LYS A 15 5.77 11.63 -0.99
C LYS A 15 5.75 10.25 -1.65
N LEU A 16 6.70 9.39 -1.28
CA LEU A 16 6.70 7.93 -1.55
C LEU A 16 6.75 7.18 -0.24
N CYS A 17 6.08 6.03 -0.19
CA CYS A 17 6.08 5.09 0.93
C CYS A 17 6.82 3.81 0.54
N LEU A 18 7.66 3.25 1.41
CA LEU A 18 8.28 1.96 1.21
C LEU A 18 7.36 0.85 1.71
N GLY A 19 6.89 -0.02 0.80
CA GLY A 19 6.19 -1.25 1.13
C GLY A 19 7.15 -2.40 1.38
N THR A 20 6.93 -3.14 2.45
CA THR A 20 7.87 -4.13 2.98
C THR A 20 7.41 -5.58 2.88
N MET A 21 6.33 -5.86 2.17
CA MET A 21 5.67 -7.17 2.17
C MET A 21 6.51 -8.35 1.65
N THR A 22 7.69 -8.08 1.07
CA THR A 22 8.63 -9.10 0.57
C THR A 22 9.68 -9.51 1.59
N PHE A 23 9.85 -8.74 2.69
CA PHE A 23 10.93 -8.91 3.66
C PHE A 23 10.75 -10.15 4.52
N GLY A 24 11.80 -10.96 4.57
CA GLY A 24 11.81 -12.22 5.31
C GLY A 24 11.29 -13.44 4.54
N LEU A 25 10.95 -13.27 3.23
CA LEU A 25 10.59 -14.35 2.32
C LEU A 25 11.28 -14.17 0.96
N GLN A 26 10.77 -13.28 0.11
CA GLN A 26 11.35 -13.01 -1.23
C GLN A 26 12.69 -12.24 -1.12
N SER A 27 12.82 -11.40 -0.10
CA SER A 27 14.08 -10.74 0.28
C SER A 27 14.47 -11.23 1.67
N ASP A 28 15.66 -11.78 1.81
CA ASP A 28 16.21 -12.13 3.12
C ASP A 28 16.46 -10.88 3.98
N GLU A 29 16.80 -11.05 5.25
CA GLU A 29 17.00 -9.93 6.16
C GLU A 29 18.14 -8.98 5.72
N PRO A 30 19.32 -9.46 5.31
CA PRO A 30 20.39 -8.58 4.82
C PRO A 30 19.98 -7.75 3.60
N THR A 31 19.25 -8.35 2.67
CA THR A 31 18.70 -7.65 1.48
C THR A 31 17.64 -6.64 1.89
N SER A 32 16.75 -7.01 2.81
CA SER A 32 15.70 -6.13 3.34
C SER A 32 16.31 -4.88 4.02
N ILE A 33 17.38 -5.04 4.79
CA ILE A 33 18.12 -3.94 5.41
C ILE A 33 18.69 -3.00 4.34
N LYS A 34 19.34 -3.55 3.29
CA LYS A 34 19.87 -2.74 2.18
C LYS A 34 18.77 -1.97 1.43
N ILE A 35 17.58 -2.57 1.27
CA ILE A 35 16.42 -1.90 0.66
C ILE A 35 15.97 -0.73 1.54
N MET A 36 15.84 -0.93 2.86
CA MET A 36 15.46 0.13 3.80
C MET A 36 16.50 1.24 3.86
N ASP A 37 17.79 0.90 3.91
CA ASP A 37 18.88 1.90 3.91
C ASP A 37 18.88 2.72 2.62
N LYS A 38 18.68 2.09 1.46
CA LYS A 38 18.58 2.79 0.18
C LYS A 38 17.35 3.69 0.10
N ALA A 39 16.21 3.23 0.58
CA ALA A 39 14.97 4.04 0.66
C ALA A 39 15.18 5.26 1.57
N ALA A 40 15.77 5.05 2.74
CA ALA A 40 16.07 6.12 3.68
C ALA A 40 17.08 7.13 3.10
N ALA A 41 18.14 6.66 2.43
CA ALA A 41 19.10 7.52 1.73
C ALA A 41 18.43 8.33 0.59
N GLY A 42 17.40 7.78 -0.06
CA GLY A 42 16.55 8.48 -1.03
C GLY A 42 15.54 9.44 -0.39
N GLY A 43 15.53 9.56 0.95
CA GLY A 43 14.65 10.45 1.71
C GLY A 43 13.25 9.89 1.99
N ILE A 44 13.00 8.60 1.75
CA ILE A 44 11.75 7.94 2.15
C ILE A 44 11.78 7.71 3.65
N THR A 45 10.85 8.36 4.37
CA THR A 45 10.70 8.24 5.82
C THR A 45 9.41 7.55 6.23
N PHE A 46 8.55 7.19 5.27
CA PHE A 46 7.29 6.51 5.48
C PHE A 46 7.38 5.06 5.02
N PHE A 47 7.22 4.11 5.95
CA PHE A 47 7.31 2.67 5.70
C PHE A 47 5.99 1.99 6.05
N ASP A 48 5.53 1.11 5.17
CA ASP A 48 4.28 0.35 5.32
C ASP A 48 4.57 -1.15 5.45
N THR A 49 4.08 -1.73 6.53
CA THR A 49 4.13 -3.17 6.83
C THR A 49 2.76 -3.72 7.22
N ALA A 50 2.70 -4.95 7.70
CA ALA A 50 1.53 -5.57 8.33
C ALA A 50 1.96 -6.72 9.26
N ASP A 51 1.11 -7.04 10.23
CA ASP A 51 1.29 -8.18 11.13
C ASP A 51 1.41 -9.53 10.37
N ALA A 52 0.67 -9.66 9.26
CA ALA A 52 0.62 -10.87 8.44
C ALA A 52 1.77 -11.01 7.42
N TYR A 53 2.70 -10.04 7.35
CA TYR A 53 3.80 -10.11 6.40
C TYR A 53 4.96 -10.99 6.92
N PRO A 54 5.69 -11.67 6.00
CA PRO A 54 5.73 -11.53 4.53
C PRO A 54 4.55 -12.15 3.79
N LEU A 55 4.13 -11.50 2.69
CA LEU A 55 3.03 -11.97 1.86
C LEU A 55 3.41 -13.28 1.14
N GLY A 56 2.58 -14.30 1.28
CA GLY A 56 2.79 -15.62 0.69
C GLY A 56 3.59 -16.57 1.58
N GLY A 57 4.04 -16.12 2.75
CA GLY A 57 4.56 -16.98 3.80
C GLY A 57 3.47 -17.83 4.46
N ASP A 58 3.89 -18.92 5.09
CA ASP A 58 3.03 -19.72 5.97
C ASP A 58 2.67 -18.97 7.27
N GLN A 59 1.91 -19.62 8.12
CA GLN A 59 1.48 -19.01 9.37
C GLN A 59 2.66 -18.68 10.31
N ASP A 60 3.70 -19.50 10.30
CA ASP A 60 4.89 -19.34 11.17
C ASP A 60 5.80 -18.20 10.69
N ALA A 61 5.68 -17.81 9.42
CA ALA A 61 6.42 -16.67 8.88
C ALA A 61 5.76 -15.31 9.21
N ARG A 62 4.49 -15.29 9.63
CA ARG A 62 3.77 -14.04 9.92
C ARG A 62 4.41 -13.28 11.08
N GLY A 63 4.53 -11.97 10.90
CA GLY A 63 5.22 -11.08 11.85
C GLY A 63 6.70 -10.90 11.58
N ARG A 64 7.35 -11.78 10.81
CA ARG A 64 8.79 -11.72 10.53
C ARG A 64 9.21 -10.39 9.90
N THR A 65 8.37 -9.82 9.04
CA THR A 65 8.66 -8.51 8.42
C THR A 65 8.71 -7.40 9.48
N GLU A 66 7.77 -7.36 10.42
CA GLU A 66 7.80 -6.40 11.53
C GLU A 66 9.04 -6.58 12.42
N GLU A 67 9.48 -7.82 12.67
CA GLU A 67 10.71 -8.09 13.43
C GLU A 67 11.97 -7.56 12.72
N ILE A 68 12.08 -7.76 11.39
CA ILE A 68 13.18 -7.22 10.59
C ILE A 68 13.19 -5.70 10.67
N ILE A 69 12.04 -5.06 10.50
CA ILE A 69 11.90 -3.61 10.61
C ILE A 69 12.25 -3.14 12.01
N GLY A 70 11.78 -3.83 13.05
CA GLY A 70 12.07 -3.50 14.45
C GLY A 70 13.58 -3.50 14.75
N ARG A 71 14.31 -4.52 14.26
CA ARG A 71 15.77 -4.55 14.38
C ARG A 71 16.45 -3.39 13.65
N TRP A 72 15.99 -3.07 12.46
CA TRP A 72 16.51 -1.95 11.67
C TRP A 72 16.22 -0.58 12.30
N LEU A 73 15.06 -0.42 12.97
CA LEU A 73 14.65 0.83 13.64
C LEU A 73 15.41 1.12 14.94
N LYS A 74 16.18 0.18 15.47
CA LYS A 74 16.89 0.36 16.73
C LYS A 74 17.80 1.60 16.66
N GLY A 75 17.55 2.56 17.53
CA GLY A 75 18.28 3.83 17.61
C GLY A 75 17.88 4.89 16.59
N ARG A 76 16.90 4.63 15.71
CA ARG A 76 16.41 5.56 14.67
C ARG A 76 14.88 5.64 14.53
N ARG A 77 14.13 5.09 15.50
CA ARG A 77 12.65 5.01 15.45
C ARG A 77 11.99 6.35 15.19
N GLN A 78 12.52 7.44 15.75
CA GLN A 78 11.97 8.79 15.65
C GLN A 78 12.13 9.44 14.27
N ASP A 79 12.98 8.87 13.41
CA ASP A 79 13.25 9.42 12.07
C ASP A 79 12.26 8.89 11.04
N PHE A 80 11.40 7.90 11.41
CA PHE A 80 10.52 7.19 10.49
C PHE A 80 9.08 7.16 10.95
N ILE A 81 8.18 7.29 9.99
CA ILE A 81 6.75 7.04 10.14
C ILE A 81 6.47 5.59 9.77
N ILE A 82 5.95 4.81 10.71
CA ILE A 82 5.68 3.38 10.55
C ILE A 82 4.17 3.14 10.50
N ALA A 83 3.71 2.62 9.36
CA ALA A 83 2.37 2.09 9.22
C ALA A 83 2.40 0.56 9.33
N THR A 84 1.49 -0.01 10.13
CA THR A 84 1.23 -1.45 10.13
C THR A 84 -0.27 -1.74 10.13
N LYS A 85 -0.65 -3.02 10.02
CA LYS A 85 -2.04 -3.42 9.79
C LYS A 85 -2.38 -4.67 10.59
N CYS A 86 -3.69 -4.83 10.91
CA CYS A 86 -4.26 -6.08 11.40
C CYS A 86 -5.50 -6.46 10.59
N PHE A 87 -5.92 -7.69 10.66
CA PHE A 87 -7.14 -8.27 10.08
C PHE A 87 -6.94 -9.75 9.73
N VAL A 88 -5.82 -10.08 9.07
CA VAL A 88 -5.52 -11.43 8.58
C VAL A 88 -5.38 -12.39 9.77
N PRO A 89 -5.82 -13.67 9.65
CA PRO A 89 -5.68 -14.64 10.74
C PRO A 89 -4.23 -14.77 11.20
N MET A 90 -3.97 -14.47 12.47
CA MET A 90 -2.65 -14.63 13.11
C MET A 90 -2.53 -15.91 13.93
N GLY A 91 -3.56 -16.73 13.94
CA GLY A 91 -3.63 -18.02 14.64
C GLY A 91 -4.82 -18.84 14.16
N PRO A 92 -4.98 -20.07 14.69
CA PRO A 92 -5.99 -21.02 14.20
C PRO A 92 -7.42 -20.76 14.68
N LEU A 93 -7.61 -19.90 15.70
CA LEU A 93 -8.93 -19.68 16.28
C LEU A 93 -9.66 -18.50 15.61
N PRO A 94 -11.00 -18.53 15.53
CA PRO A 94 -11.78 -17.51 14.83
C PRO A 94 -11.51 -16.08 15.31
N PHE A 95 -11.22 -15.90 16.59
CA PHE A 95 -10.94 -14.61 17.20
C PHE A 95 -9.49 -14.13 17.02
N HIS A 96 -8.66 -14.86 16.27
CA HIS A 96 -7.32 -14.43 15.87
C HIS A 96 -7.34 -13.70 14.50
N ALA A 97 -8.51 -13.24 14.05
CA ALA A 97 -8.70 -12.55 12.77
C ALA A 97 -9.81 -11.50 12.87
N GLY A 98 -9.93 -10.70 11.81
CA GLY A 98 -11.01 -9.74 11.65
C GLY A 98 -10.76 -8.41 12.34
N ASN A 99 -11.85 -7.64 12.56
CA ASN A 99 -11.78 -6.28 13.12
C ASN A 99 -12.51 -6.18 14.48
N SER A 100 -12.70 -7.31 15.19
CA SER A 100 -13.25 -7.28 16.54
C SER A 100 -12.31 -6.53 17.50
N ARG A 101 -12.89 -5.90 18.52
CA ARG A 101 -12.14 -5.24 19.58
C ARG A 101 -11.04 -6.15 20.14
N ARG A 102 -11.39 -7.43 20.41
CA ARG A 102 -10.43 -8.40 20.94
C ARG A 102 -9.22 -8.53 20.03
N HIS A 103 -9.45 -8.83 18.74
CA HIS A 103 -8.33 -9.04 17.80
C HIS A 103 -7.49 -7.78 17.60
N ILE A 104 -8.12 -6.62 17.45
CA ILE A 104 -7.41 -5.33 17.29
C ILE A 104 -6.47 -5.06 18.48
N MET A 105 -6.95 -5.26 19.70
CA MET A 105 -6.16 -5.01 20.92
C MET A 105 -4.98 -6.01 21.04
N ASP A 106 -5.22 -7.29 20.78
CA ASP A 106 -4.17 -8.31 20.83
C ASP A 106 -3.13 -8.11 19.71
N ALA A 107 -3.59 -7.77 18.49
CA ALA A 107 -2.73 -7.57 17.33
C ALA A 107 -1.80 -6.35 17.48
N VAL A 108 -2.30 -5.22 17.99
CA VAL A 108 -1.46 -4.03 18.20
C VAL A 108 -0.34 -4.29 19.20
N GLU A 109 -0.63 -4.97 20.30
CA GLU A 109 0.39 -5.34 21.30
C GLU A 109 1.47 -6.25 20.70
N ALA A 110 1.06 -7.20 19.87
CA ALA A 110 1.98 -8.08 19.18
C ALA A 110 2.87 -7.32 18.18
N SER A 111 2.28 -6.38 17.40
CA SER A 111 3.01 -5.52 16.46
C SER A 111 4.01 -4.60 17.18
N LEU A 112 3.62 -3.96 18.30
CA LEU A 112 4.52 -3.14 19.10
C LEU A 112 5.73 -3.93 19.60
N ARG A 113 5.51 -5.18 20.07
CA ARG A 113 6.62 -6.05 20.50
C ARG A 113 7.56 -6.42 19.35
N ARG A 114 7.03 -6.80 18.17
CA ARG A 114 7.84 -7.15 16.99
C ARG A 114 8.62 -5.96 16.44
N LEU A 115 7.98 -4.79 16.39
CA LEU A 115 8.60 -3.55 15.94
C LEU A 115 9.57 -2.95 16.98
N GLY A 116 9.53 -3.40 18.24
CA GLY A 116 10.40 -2.90 19.31
C GLY A 116 10.16 -1.43 19.63
N THR A 117 8.89 -0.99 19.65
CA THR A 117 8.49 0.41 19.85
C THR A 117 7.24 0.52 20.73
N ASP A 118 7.05 1.67 21.37
CA ASP A 118 5.91 1.93 22.25
C ASP A 118 4.71 2.52 21.51
N PHE A 119 4.88 2.92 20.24
CA PHE A 119 3.82 3.50 19.43
C PHE A 119 3.94 3.17 17.94
N ILE A 120 2.79 3.15 17.27
CA ILE A 120 2.64 3.04 15.82
C ILE A 120 2.12 4.38 15.30
N ASP A 121 2.73 4.93 14.23
CA ASP A 121 2.29 6.20 13.66
C ASP A 121 0.95 6.08 12.95
N LEU A 122 0.78 5.04 12.10
CA LEU A 122 -0.45 4.77 11.37
C LEU A 122 -0.85 3.30 11.52
N TYR A 123 -1.97 3.04 12.19
CA TYR A 123 -2.51 1.69 12.34
C TYR A 123 -3.71 1.49 11.42
N GLN A 124 -3.68 0.47 10.58
CA GLN A 124 -4.67 0.28 9.53
C GLN A 124 -5.42 -1.04 9.67
N LEU A 125 -6.71 -1.02 9.38
CA LEU A 125 -7.46 -2.25 9.11
C LEU A 125 -7.06 -2.76 7.72
N HIS A 126 -6.52 -3.99 7.63
CA HIS A 126 -6.02 -4.56 6.37
C HIS A 126 -7.15 -4.92 5.39
N GLY A 127 -8.37 -5.08 5.90
CA GLY A 127 -9.57 -5.37 5.15
C GLY A 127 -10.84 -5.05 5.93
N HIS A 128 -11.96 -5.00 5.20
CA HIS A 128 -13.29 -4.84 5.81
C HIS A 128 -13.77 -6.17 6.41
N ASP A 129 -14.28 -6.11 7.64
CA ASP A 129 -14.91 -7.25 8.32
C ASP A 129 -16.42 -7.09 8.32
N PRO A 130 -17.16 -7.83 7.49
CA PRO A 130 -18.62 -7.74 7.45
C PRO A 130 -19.29 -8.36 8.69
N THR A 131 -18.54 -9.10 9.51
CA THR A 131 -19.06 -9.81 10.68
C THR A 131 -18.94 -9.01 11.98
N THR A 132 -18.11 -7.97 12.01
CA THR A 132 -17.92 -7.09 13.16
C THR A 132 -18.66 -5.77 12.94
N PRO A 133 -19.48 -5.33 13.92
CA PRO A 133 -20.10 -4.01 13.86
C PRO A 133 -19.05 -2.90 13.75
N VAL A 134 -19.24 -1.96 12.81
CA VAL A 134 -18.28 -0.87 12.59
C VAL A 134 -18.03 -0.04 13.85
N ASP A 135 -19.04 0.15 14.68
CA ASP A 135 -18.91 0.90 15.95
C ASP A 135 -17.94 0.24 16.93
N GLU A 136 -17.98 -1.10 17.06
CA GLU A 136 -17.04 -1.84 17.90
C GLU A 136 -15.59 -1.64 17.43
N THR A 137 -15.39 -1.73 16.12
CA THR A 137 -14.08 -1.51 15.50
C THR A 137 -13.57 -0.08 15.76
N LEU A 138 -14.42 0.94 15.54
CA LEU A 138 -14.04 2.34 15.75
C LEU A 138 -13.76 2.65 17.21
N GLU A 139 -14.52 2.10 18.14
CA GLU A 139 -14.27 2.24 19.58
C GLU A 139 -12.94 1.58 20.00
N ALA A 140 -12.59 0.43 19.42
CA ALA A 140 -11.29 -0.21 19.67
C ALA A 140 -10.14 0.68 19.19
N LEU A 141 -10.22 1.20 17.96
CA LEU A 141 -9.22 2.11 17.41
C LEU A 141 -9.10 3.41 18.22
N ASN A 142 -10.23 3.98 18.63
CA ASN A 142 -10.27 5.17 19.48
C ASN A 142 -9.58 4.92 20.84
N ALA A 143 -9.78 3.75 21.43
CA ALA A 143 -9.11 3.38 22.67
C ALA A 143 -7.58 3.28 22.51
N LEU A 144 -7.10 2.75 21.38
CA LEU A 144 -5.66 2.68 21.09
C LEU A 144 -5.03 4.05 20.92
N VAL A 145 -5.73 4.99 20.29
CA VAL A 145 -5.27 6.38 20.16
C VAL A 145 -5.25 7.08 21.54
N ALA A 146 -6.30 6.91 22.33
CA ALA A 146 -6.37 7.47 23.69
C ALA A 146 -5.27 6.91 24.62
N GLN A 147 -4.87 5.65 24.45
CA GLN A 147 -3.76 5.03 25.16
C GLN A 147 -2.37 5.50 24.66
N GLY A 148 -2.31 6.23 23.54
CA GLY A 148 -1.06 6.66 22.93
C GLY A 148 -0.27 5.55 22.21
N LYS A 149 -0.83 4.34 22.07
CA LYS A 149 -0.23 3.22 21.33
C LYS A 149 -0.26 3.41 19.82
N VAL A 150 -1.25 4.16 19.35
CA VAL A 150 -1.45 4.50 17.93
C VAL A 150 -1.61 6.02 17.82
N ARG A 151 -0.97 6.64 16.82
CA ARG A 151 -1.10 8.10 16.60
C ARG A 151 -2.24 8.42 15.65
N TYR A 152 -2.36 7.67 14.54
CA TYR A 152 -3.38 7.86 13.52
C TYR A 152 -3.94 6.50 13.09
N VAL A 153 -5.19 6.49 12.64
CA VAL A 153 -5.85 5.28 12.16
C VAL A 153 -6.25 5.40 10.69
N GLY A 154 -6.22 4.28 9.97
CA GLY A 154 -6.58 4.19 8.56
C GLY A 154 -7.21 2.84 8.23
N CYS A 155 -7.52 2.66 6.96
CA CYS A 155 -8.03 1.37 6.47
C CYS A 155 -7.43 1.01 5.10
N SER A 156 -7.52 -0.26 4.73
CA SER A 156 -7.09 -0.78 3.44
C SER A 156 -8.17 -1.68 2.85
N ASN A 157 -8.28 -1.72 1.52
CA ASN A 157 -9.24 -2.57 0.82
C ASN A 157 -10.72 -2.35 1.22
N HIS A 158 -11.07 -1.10 1.53
CA HIS A 158 -12.45 -0.68 1.80
C HIS A 158 -13.06 -0.04 0.56
N LEU A 159 -14.34 -0.31 0.34
CA LEU A 159 -15.15 0.38 -0.67
C LEU A 159 -15.51 1.79 -0.17
N ALA A 160 -15.82 2.70 -1.09
CA ALA A 160 -16.16 4.09 -0.76
C ALA A 160 -17.28 4.19 0.30
N TYR A 161 -18.38 3.43 0.14
CA TYR A 161 -19.48 3.46 1.12
C TYR A 161 -19.07 2.98 2.52
N GLN A 162 -18.09 2.05 2.61
CA GLN A 162 -17.58 1.56 3.90
C GLN A 162 -16.76 2.64 4.61
N VAL A 163 -15.94 3.37 3.85
CA VAL A 163 -15.17 4.51 4.37
C VAL A 163 -16.12 5.62 4.81
N ALA A 164 -17.07 6.03 3.96
CA ALA A 164 -18.06 7.05 4.28
C ALA A 164 -18.89 6.69 5.54
N ARG A 165 -19.34 5.43 5.62
CA ARG A 165 -20.08 4.93 6.80
C ARG A 165 -19.24 5.02 8.06
N ALA A 166 -17.98 4.61 8.02
CA ALA A 166 -17.08 4.67 9.18
C ALA A 166 -16.83 6.12 9.61
N ILE A 167 -16.59 7.04 8.68
CA ILE A 167 -16.41 8.48 8.96
C ILE A 167 -17.68 9.05 9.62
N GLY A 168 -18.86 8.86 9.02
CA GLY A 168 -20.12 9.36 9.57
C GLY A 168 -20.43 8.79 10.98
N ARG A 169 -20.11 7.50 11.22
CA ARG A 169 -20.26 6.90 12.56
C ARG A 169 -19.27 7.50 13.56
N SER A 170 -18.03 7.74 13.14
CA SER A 170 -17.03 8.39 14.00
C SER A 170 -17.45 9.82 14.38
N GLU A 171 -17.94 10.61 13.42
CA GLU A 171 -18.41 11.98 13.66
C GLU A 171 -19.61 12.01 14.61
N ALA A 172 -20.62 11.18 14.36
CA ALA A 172 -21.81 11.09 15.19
C ALA A 172 -21.52 10.69 16.65
N ARG A 173 -20.38 10.04 16.91
CA ARG A 173 -20.01 9.50 18.23
C ARG A 173 -18.78 10.17 18.84
N GLY A 174 -18.17 11.15 18.17
CA GLY A 174 -16.94 11.81 18.65
C GLY A 174 -15.72 10.86 18.72
N LEU A 175 -15.63 9.89 17.79
CA LEU A 175 -14.52 8.93 17.73
C LEU A 175 -13.48 9.36 16.70
N VAL A 176 -12.29 8.74 16.75
CA VAL A 176 -11.25 8.94 15.74
C VAL A 176 -11.73 8.54 14.34
N LYS A 177 -11.34 9.32 13.33
CA LYS A 177 -11.65 9.06 11.91
C LYS A 177 -10.47 8.44 11.19
N TYR A 178 -10.74 7.69 10.14
CA TYR A 178 -9.67 7.28 9.22
C TYR A 178 -9.04 8.50 8.56
N VAL A 179 -7.73 8.67 8.74
CA VAL A 179 -6.96 9.73 8.08
C VAL A 179 -6.46 9.29 6.72
N SER A 180 -6.47 7.97 6.43
CA SER A 180 -6.03 7.42 5.16
C SER A 180 -6.79 6.16 4.76
N VAL A 181 -6.81 5.92 3.44
CA VAL A 181 -7.21 4.65 2.85
C VAL A 181 -6.09 4.12 1.96
N GLN A 182 -5.87 2.80 2.01
CA GLN A 182 -4.86 2.10 1.22
C GLN A 182 -5.53 1.15 0.21
N PRO A 183 -5.86 1.63 -1.01
CA PRO A 183 -6.43 0.81 -2.07
C PRO A 183 -5.37 0.30 -3.04
N ARG A 184 -5.73 -0.72 -3.86
CA ARG A 184 -5.00 -1.04 -5.08
C ARG A 184 -5.25 0.04 -6.14
N TYR A 185 -4.16 0.57 -6.75
CA TYR A 185 -4.29 1.57 -7.81
C TYR A 185 -3.07 1.61 -8.71
N ASN A 186 -3.26 1.55 -10.00
CA ASN A 186 -2.24 1.66 -11.05
C ASN A 186 -2.92 1.80 -12.43
N LEU A 187 -2.13 1.99 -13.49
CA LEU A 187 -2.61 2.10 -14.88
C LEU A 187 -3.47 0.93 -15.37
N LEU A 188 -3.35 -0.28 -14.75
CA LEU A 188 -4.13 -1.47 -15.10
C LEU A 188 -5.28 -1.77 -14.10
N PHE A 189 -5.51 -0.87 -13.13
CA PHE A 189 -6.61 -0.99 -12.17
C PHE A 189 -6.97 0.39 -11.62
N ARG A 190 -8.08 0.97 -12.11
CA ARG A 190 -8.48 2.36 -11.90
C ARG A 190 -9.88 2.51 -11.27
N GLU A 191 -10.48 1.43 -10.78
CA GLU A 191 -11.86 1.43 -10.25
C GLU A 191 -12.11 2.44 -9.12
N ILE A 192 -11.07 2.77 -8.33
CA ILE A 192 -11.19 3.71 -7.21
C ILE A 192 -11.52 5.14 -7.65
N GLU A 193 -11.25 5.50 -8.91
CA GLU A 193 -11.49 6.85 -9.43
C GLU A 193 -12.98 7.21 -9.47
N ARG A 194 -13.85 6.20 -9.48
CA ARG A 194 -15.29 6.38 -9.60
C ARG A 194 -15.95 6.95 -8.35
N GLU A 195 -15.59 6.42 -7.18
CA GLU A 195 -16.27 6.74 -5.91
C GLU A 195 -15.28 7.03 -4.78
N LEU A 196 -14.22 6.22 -4.64
CA LEU A 196 -13.31 6.34 -3.50
C LEU A 196 -12.45 7.60 -3.56
N VAL A 197 -11.93 7.94 -4.74
CA VAL A 197 -11.12 9.16 -4.92
C VAL A 197 -11.94 10.42 -4.65
N PRO A 198 -13.13 10.63 -5.24
CA PRO A 198 -13.99 11.78 -4.92
C PRO A 198 -14.31 11.88 -3.43
N LEU A 199 -14.73 10.79 -2.79
CA LEU A 199 -14.99 10.75 -1.35
C LEU A 199 -13.76 11.19 -0.53
N CYS A 200 -12.59 10.65 -0.85
CA CYS A 200 -11.37 10.97 -0.11
C CYS A 200 -10.94 12.43 -0.26
N VAL A 201 -11.14 13.01 -1.45
CA VAL A 201 -10.85 14.43 -1.70
C VAL A 201 -11.81 15.31 -0.91
N GLU A 202 -13.10 14.97 -0.88
CA GLU A 202 -14.14 15.73 -0.17
C GLU A 202 -13.94 15.66 1.35
N ASP A 203 -13.70 14.46 1.90
CA ASP A 203 -13.57 14.24 3.35
C ASP A 203 -12.14 14.44 3.88
N GLY A 204 -11.18 14.80 3.02
CA GLY A 204 -9.80 15.01 3.41
C GLY A 204 -9.08 13.74 3.87
N VAL A 205 -9.41 12.57 3.33
CA VAL A 205 -8.75 11.28 3.58
C VAL A 205 -7.59 11.10 2.62
N GLY A 206 -6.38 10.82 3.13
CA GLY A 206 -5.21 10.58 2.29
C GLY A 206 -5.29 9.21 1.60
N ILE A 207 -4.94 9.16 0.31
CA ILE A 207 -4.88 7.90 -0.43
C ILE A 207 -3.41 7.47 -0.55
N ILE A 208 -3.09 6.29 -0.01
CA ILE A 208 -1.75 5.68 -0.05
C ILE A 208 -1.80 4.35 -0.84
N PRO A 209 -1.89 4.41 -2.17
CA PRO A 209 -2.21 3.23 -2.97
C PRO A 209 -1.03 2.26 -3.05
N TYR A 210 -1.36 0.95 -3.04
CA TYR A 210 -0.39 -0.11 -3.25
C TYR A 210 -0.39 -0.62 -4.70
N ASN A 211 0.69 -1.30 -5.10
CA ASN A 211 0.92 -1.82 -6.45
C ASN A 211 0.94 -0.78 -7.59
N PRO A 212 1.60 0.37 -7.45
CA PRO A 212 1.64 1.37 -8.52
C PRO A 212 2.27 0.83 -9.82
N ILE A 213 3.12 -0.22 -9.74
CA ILE A 213 3.69 -0.92 -10.89
C ILE A 213 3.02 -2.29 -11.15
N ALA A 214 1.75 -2.49 -10.71
CA ALA A 214 0.96 -3.70 -10.95
C ALA A 214 1.70 -5.01 -10.60
N GLY A 215 2.34 -5.05 -9.41
CA GLY A 215 3.10 -6.23 -8.97
C GLY A 215 4.38 -6.51 -9.76
N GLY A 216 4.78 -5.62 -10.63
CA GLY A 216 5.94 -5.75 -11.54
C GLY A 216 5.54 -5.90 -13.01
N MET A 217 4.24 -6.01 -13.35
CA MET A 217 3.79 -6.08 -14.74
C MET A 217 4.19 -4.80 -15.51
N LEU A 218 4.04 -3.63 -14.92
CA LEU A 218 4.44 -2.33 -15.48
C LEU A 218 5.97 -2.09 -15.41
N SER A 219 6.77 -3.14 -15.23
CA SER A 219 8.21 -3.08 -15.52
C SER A 219 8.54 -3.32 -17.00
N GLY A 220 7.58 -3.88 -17.76
CA GLY A 220 7.76 -4.21 -19.17
C GLY A 220 8.71 -5.39 -19.45
N LYS A 221 9.15 -6.11 -18.40
CA LYS A 221 10.14 -7.20 -18.53
C LYS A 221 9.53 -8.59 -18.79
N HIS A 222 8.21 -8.70 -18.65
CA HIS A 222 7.53 -9.99 -18.76
C HIS A 222 7.16 -10.30 -20.22
N ASP A 223 7.40 -11.53 -20.62
CA ASP A 223 7.12 -12.06 -21.96
C ASP A 223 5.90 -12.99 -21.88
N ARG A 224 4.83 -12.66 -22.60
CA ARG A 224 3.58 -13.42 -22.62
C ARG A 224 3.74 -14.87 -23.14
N THR A 225 4.77 -15.11 -23.96
CA THR A 225 5.05 -16.43 -24.55
C THR A 225 5.76 -17.37 -23.58
N LYS A 226 6.24 -16.87 -22.45
CA LYS A 226 7.01 -17.62 -21.45
C LYS A 226 6.26 -17.76 -20.14
N ALA A 227 6.53 -18.84 -19.42
CA ALA A 227 6.08 -18.95 -18.03
C ALA A 227 6.66 -17.83 -17.16
N PRO A 228 5.93 -17.36 -16.13
CA PRO A 228 6.45 -16.37 -15.21
C PRO A 228 7.75 -16.84 -14.56
N PRO A 229 8.83 -16.03 -14.56
CA PRO A 229 10.09 -16.40 -13.90
C PRO A 229 9.89 -16.65 -12.40
N GLU A 230 10.49 -17.73 -11.87
CA GLU A 230 10.28 -18.20 -10.50
C GLU A 230 10.69 -17.16 -9.43
N ASP A 231 11.71 -16.33 -9.72
CA ASP A 231 12.18 -15.25 -8.84
C ASP A 231 11.27 -14.02 -8.81
N THR A 232 10.12 -14.07 -9.51
CA THR A 232 9.14 -12.99 -9.56
C THR A 232 7.89 -13.31 -8.75
N ARG A 233 7.10 -12.29 -8.44
CA ARG A 233 5.79 -12.46 -7.80
C ARG A 233 4.85 -13.35 -8.61
N PHE A 234 4.94 -13.30 -9.93
CA PHE A 234 4.11 -14.09 -10.83
C PHE A 234 4.52 -15.56 -10.87
N GLY A 235 5.81 -15.86 -10.68
CA GLY A 235 6.33 -17.22 -10.65
C GLY A 235 6.17 -17.93 -9.31
N ALA A 236 5.90 -17.21 -8.23
CA ALA A 236 5.76 -17.77 -6.89
C ALA A 236 4.64 -18.82 -6.83
N GLN A 237 4.95 -20.02 -6.28
CA GLN A 237 4.03 -21.18 -6.21
C GLN A 237 3.18 -21.18 -4.92
N ASN A 238 2.79 -20.00 -4.45
CA ASN A 238 1.98 -19.80 -3.25
C ASN A 238 0.74 -18.96 -3.57
N TYR A 239 -0.10 -18.70 -2.56
CA TYR A 239 -1.31 -17.87 -2.69
C TYR A 239 -1.01 -16.49 -3.30
N ALA A 240 0.10 -15.86 -2.91
CA ALA A 240 0.45 -14.54 -3.45
C ALA A 240 0.70 -14.60 -4.96
N GLY A 241 1.48 -15.58 -5.44
CA GLY A 241 1.74 -15.76 -6.86
C GLY A 241 0.46 -16.03 -7.66
N GLN A 242 -0.43 -16.89 -7.13
CA GLN A 242 -1.73 -17.16 -7.76
C GLN A 242 -2.56 -15.86 -7.88
N MET A 243 -2.67 -15.09 -6.79
CA MET A 243 -3.39 -13.82 -6.76
C MET A 243 -2.83 -12.81 -7.77
N TYR A 244 -1.50 -12.68 -7.87
CA TYR A 244 -0.88 -11.77 -8.82
C TYR A 244 -1.09 -12.21 -10.27
N ARG A 245 -1.02 -13.52 -10.58
CA ARG A 245 -1.34 -14.02 -11.92
C ARG A 245 -2.81 -13.75 -12.29
N GLN A 246 -3.74 -14.02 -11.40
CA GLN A 246 -5.16 -13.70 -11.63
C GLN A 246 -5.40 -12.22 -11.88
N ARG A 247 -4.66 -11.34 -11.22
CA ARG A 247 -4.82 -9.88 -11.34
C ARG A 247 -4.21 -9.31 -12.61
N TYR A 248 -3.05 -9.82 -13.04
CA TYR A 248 -2.23 -9.11 -14.01
C TYR A 248 -1.64 -9.98 -15.13
N TRP A 249 -1.62 -11.31 -15.01
CA TRP A 249 -1.08 -12.19 -16.06
C TRP A 249 -2.18 -12.62 -17.01
N GLN A 250 -2.70 -11.66 -17.78
CA GLN A 250 -3.82 -11.84 -18.71
C GLN A 250 -3.46 -11.21 -20.05
N GLU A 251 -3.89 -11.85 -21.16
CA GLU A 251 -3.48 -11.50 -22.52
C GLU A 251 -3.71 -10.00 -22.86
N HIS A 252 -4.93 -9.51 -22.62
CA HIS A 252 -5.28 -8.11 -22.88
C HIS A 252 -4.45 -7.10 -22.08
N LEU A 253 -3.92 -7.49 -20.90
CA LEU A 253 -3.06 -6.61 -20.11
C LEU A 253 -1.65 -6.52 -20.70
N PHE A 254 -1.16 -7.58 -21.35
CA PHE A 254 0.12 -7.50 -22.07
C PHE A 254 0.05 -6.51 -23.22
N ASP A 255 -1.06 -6.50 -24.00
CA ASP A 255 -1.23 -5.52 -25.09
C ASP A 255 -1.19 -4.08 -24.56
N THR A 256 -1.85 -3.81 -23.45
CA THR A 256 -1.80 -2.50 -22.80
C THR A 256 -0.40 -2.18 -22.27
N VAL A 257 0.31 -3.12 -21.66
CA VAL A 257 1.68 -2.92 -21.17
C VAL A 257 2.65 -2.62 -22.32
N ASP A 258 2.50 -3.30 -23.46
CA ASP A 258 3.32 -3.04 -24.66
C ASP A 258 3.06 -1.63 -25.20
N ALA A 259 1.80 -1.20 -25.28
CA ALA A 259 1.43 0.16 -25.69
C ALA A 259 1.97 1.22 -24.70
N LEU A 260 1.82 1.00 -23.39
CA LEU A 260 2.39 1.86 -22.35
C LEU A 260 3.92 1.91 -22.42
N GLY A 261 4.56 0.77 -22.72
CA GLY A 261 5.99 0.68 -22.94
C GLY A 261 6.47 1.54 -24.12
N GLN A 262 5.67 1.60 -25.21
CA GLN A 262 5.95 2.48 -26.33
C GLN A 262 5.85 3.95 -25.94
N VAL A 263 4.77 4.32 -25.21
CA VAL A 263 4.59 5.68 -24.68
C VAL A 263 5.75 6.10 -23.79
N ALA A 264 6.22 5.20 -22.93
CA ALA A 264 7.35 5.45 -22.04
C ALA A 264 8.65 5.70 -22.83
N ARG A 265 8.91 4.88 -23.87
CA ARG A 265 10.09 5.08 -24.77
C ARG A 265 10.01 6.40 -25.51
N ASP A 266 8.85 6.76 -26.07
CA ASP A 266 8.64 8.01 -26.79
C ASP A 266 8.90 9.23 -25.87
N ALA A 267 8.54 9.12 -24.60
CA ALA A 267 8.77 10.15 -23.59
C ALA A 267 10.19 10.12 -22.97
N GLY A 268 11.04 9.14 -23.30
CA GLY A 268 12.36 8.99 -22.69
C GLY A 268 12.32 8.61 -21.20
N ILE A 269 11.23 8.01 -20.72
CA ILE A 269 11.00 7.66 -19.31
C ILE A 269 10.92 6.14 -19.18
N ALA A 270 11.56 5.53 -18.17
CA ALA A 270 11.38 4.11 -17.91
C ALA A 270 9.93 3.79 -17.52
N LEU A 271 9.35 2.69 -17.99
CA LEU A 271 7.93 2.35 -17.74
C LEU A 271 7.58 2.29 -16.24
N PRO A 272 8.39 1.71 -15.34
CA PRO A 272 8.06 1.75 -13.91
C PRO A 272 8.11 3.18 -13.32
N THR A 273 8.99 4.04 -13.83
CA THR A 273 9.04 5.47 -13.47
C THR A 273 7.76 6.17 -13.92
N LEU A 274 7.36 5.97 -15.18
CA LEU A 274 6.12 6.52 -15.74
C LEU A 274 4.89 6.09 -14.93
N ALA A 275 4.80 4.81 -14.57
CA ALA A 275 3.65 4.27 -13.82
C ALA A 275 3.53 4.88 -12.41
N VAL A 276 4.65 5.07 -11.70
CA VAL A 276 4.64 5.72 -10.38
C VAL A 276 4.37 7.22 -10.51
N ALA A 277 4.99 7.91 -11.48
CA ALA A 277 4.76 9.33 -11.75
C ALA A 277 3.29 9.61 -12.12
N TRP A 278 2.68 8.76 -12.96
CA TRP A 278 1.26 8.83 -13.27
C TRP A 278 0.41 8.68 -12.00
N THR A 279 0.73 7.73 -11.14
CA THR A 279 0.01 7.54 -9.86
C THR A 279 0.11 8.78 -8.98
N LEU A 280 1.30 9.38 -8.86
CA LEU A 280 1.55 10.61 -8.12
C LEU A 280 0.78 11.82 -8.66
N ALA A 281 0.53 11.86 -9.97
CA ALA A 281 -0.19 12.95 -10.63
C ALA A 281 -1.72 12.88 -10.45
N GLN A 282 -2.27 11.79 -9.90
CA GLN A 282 -3.72 11.64 -9.78
C GLN A 282 -4.26 12.38 -8.55
N PRO A 283 -5.50 12.94 -8.65
CA PRO A 283 -6.14 13.64 -7.54
C PRO A 283 -6.23 12.79 -6.26
N GLY A 284 -6.02 13.42 -5.10
CA GLY A 284 -6.16 12.78 -3.79
C GLY A 284 -5.05 11.79 -3.41
N ILE A 285 -4.14 11.43 -4.33
CA ILE A 285 -3.03 10.55 -4.03
C ILE A 285 -2.00 11.28 -3.16
N THR A 286 -1.73 10.71 -1.98
CA THR A 286 -0.79 11.29 -1.01
C THR A 286 0.61 10.69 -1.16
N SER A 287 0.71 9.35 -1.09
CA SER A 287 2.00 8.65 -1.05
C SER A 287 1.85 7.23 -1.59
N PRO A 288 2.14 6.96 -2.88
CA PRO A 288 2.13 5.62 -3.42
C PRO A 288 3.15 4.72 -2.72
N ILE A 289 2.73 3.46 -2.46
CA ILE A 289 3.57 2.46 -1.82
C ILE A 289 4.38 1.74 -2.91
N ILE A 290 5.65 2.10 -3.01
CA ILE A 290 6.63 1.41 -3.85
C ILE A 290 7.25 0.24 -3.09
N GLY A 291 7.67 -0.79 -3.79
CA GLY A 291 8.31 -1.96 -3.18
C GLY A 291 9.42 -2.52 -4.06
N ALA A 292 10.33 -3.24 -3.42
CA ALA A 292 11.45 -3.87 -4.08
C ALA A 292 11.74 -5.24 -3.47
N SER A 293 12.33 -6.15 -4.24
CA SER A 293 12.97 -7.37 -3.76
C SER A 293 14.50 -7.28 -3.81
N ARG A 294 15.03 -6.23 -4.45
CA ARG A 294 16.46 -5.88 -4.52
C ARG A 294 16.60 -4.35 -4.48
N PRO A 295 17.64 -3.79 -3.85
CA PRO A 295 17.80 -2.34 -3.66
C PRO A 295 17.74 -1.53 -4.98
N GLU A 296 18.31 -2.06 -6.07
CA GLU A 296 18.42 -1.37 -7.37
C GLU A 296 17.05 -1.10 -8.01
N GLN A 297 16.03 -1.86 -7.64
CA GLN A 297 14.66 -1.67 -8.17
C GLN A 297 14.01 -0.37 -7.68
N LEU A 298 14.52 0.22 -6.59
CA LEU A 298 14.02 1.49 -6.08
C LEU A 298 14.43 2.67 -6.97
N ASP A 299 15.53 2.59 -7.71
CA ASP A 299 16.04 3.72 -8.51
C ASP A 299 14.98 4.21 -9.50
N ALA A 300 14.39 3.30 -10.28
CA ALA A 300 13.37 3.65 -11.26
C ALA A 300 12.08 4.21 -10.62
N THR A 301 11.72 3.74 -9.42
CA THR A 301 10.48 4.19 -8.75
C THR A 301 10.68 5.50 -7.99
N ILE A 302 11.86 5.75 -7.43
CA ILE A 302 12.22 7.03 -6.81
C ILE A 302 12.37 8.13 -7.87
N ALA A 303 12.92 7.83 -9.05
CA ALA A 303 13.03 8.75 -10.17
C ALA A 303 11.67 9.34 -10.64
N ALA A 304 10.56 8.71 -10.26
CA ALA A 304 9.22 9.22 -10.54
C ALA A 304 8.92 10.60 -9.91
N LEU A 305 9.66 10.98 -8.86
CA LEU A 305 9.51 12.30 -8.21
C LEU A 305 10.01 13.45 -9.10
N ASP A 306 10.95 13.17 -9.98
CA ASP A 306 11.57 14.15 -10.88
C ASP A 306 10.97 14.08 -12.30
N ALA A 307 10.12 13.08 -12.57
CA ALA A 307 9.48 12.91 -13.87
C ALA A 307 8.36 13.91 -14.08
N THR A 308 8.41 14.67 -15.16
CA THR A 308 7.36 15.60 -15.56
C THR A 308 6.46 14.91 -16.59
N LEU A 309 5.16 14.84 -16.29
CA LEU A 309 4.13 14.37 -17.23
C LEU A 309 3.33 15.57 -17.71
N ASP A 310 3.47 15.94 -18.98
CA ASP A 310 2.65 17.00 -19.57
C ASP A 310 1.20 16.55 -19.81
N ALA A 311 0.35 17.48 -20.18
CA ALA A 311 -1.09 17.22 -20.38
C ALA A 311 -1.36 16.21 -21.51
N ASP A 312 -0.56 16.23 -22.58
CA ASP A 312 -0.73 15.34 -23.72
C ASP A 312 -0.34 13.90 -23.35
N LEU A 313 0.76 13.73 -22.60
CA LEU A 313 1.18 12.43 -22.07
C LEU A 313 0.13 11.87 -21.11
N LEU A 314 -0.36 12.68 -20.16
CA LEU A 314 -1.42 12.25 -19.23
C LEU A 314 -2.69 11.84 -19.97
N LYS A 315 -3.11 12.60 -20.99
CA LYS A 315 -4.26 12.27 -21.83
C LYS A 315 -4.05 10.94 -22.57
N ARG A 316 -2.87 10.73 -23.17
CA ARG A 316 -2.55 9.49 -23.90
C ARG A 316 -2.58 8.29 -22.95
N LEU A 317 -2.06 8.42 -21.72
CA LEU A 317 -2.11 7.37 -20.69
C LEU A 317 -3.56 7.09 -20.27
N ASP A 318 -4.38 8.13 -20.13
CA ASP A 318 -5.81 7.99 -19.80
C ASP A 318 -6.58 7.24 -20.89
N GLU A 319 -6.36 7.57 -22.15
CA GLU A 319 -7.00 6.91 -23.29
C GLU A 319 -6.66 5.42 -23.37
N LEU A 320 -5.38 5.06 -23.19
CA LEU A 320 -4.91 3.67 -23.20
C LEU A 320 -5.42 2.83 -22.03
N THR A 321 -5.78 3.43 -20.92
CA THR A 321 -6.12 2.72 -19.68
C THR A 321 -7.53 2.99 -19.18
N ARG A 322 -8.36 3.68 -19.98
CA ARG A 322 -9.73 4.06 -19.62
C ARG A 322 -10.62 2.88 -19.27
N GLU A 323 -10.47 1.74 -19.97
CA GLU A 323 -11.26 0.54 -19.72
C GLU A 323 -11.07 -0.01 -18.27
N PHE A 324 -9.94 0.25 -17.63
CA PHE A 324 -9.65 -0.21 -16.27
C PHE A 324 -10.33 0.62 -15.17
N ARG A 325 -11.04 1.68 -15.53
CA ARG A 325 -11.98 2.37 -14.63
C ARG A 325 -13.23 1.53 -14.33
N ARG A 326 -13.59 0.59 -15.23
CA ARG A 326 -14.79 -0.24 -15.19
C ARG A 326 -16.06 0.54 -14.89
N GLY A 327 -16.86 0.75 -15.91
CA GLY A 327 -18.11 1.53 -15.87
C GLY A 327 -18.02 2.86 -16.61
N ASP A 328 -19.10 3.64 -16.58
CA ASP A 328 -19.18 4.92 -17.26
C ASP A 328 -18.13 5.90 -16.75
N ALA A 329 -17.69 6.81 -17.64
CA ALA A 329 -16.89 7.95 -17.23
C ALA A 329 -17.56 8.67 -16.06
N GLY A 330 -16.76 9.19 -15.12
CA GLY A 330 -17.30 9.90 -13.94
C GLY A 330 -18.38 10.89 -14.35
N ARG A 331 -19.50 10.81 -13.64
CA ARG A 331 -20.63 11.73 -13.82
C ARG A 331 -20.26 13.11 -13.32
#